data_a618999725b23be2d6dd47a29dfbd95b
#
_entry.id   a618999725b23be2d6dd47a29dfbd95b
#
_cell.length_a   1.000
_cell.length_b   1.000
_cell.length_c   1.000
_cell.angle_alpha   90.00
_cell.angle_beta   90.00
_cell.angle_gamma   90.00
#
_symmetry.space_group_name_H-M   'P 1'
#
loop_
_entity.id
_entity.type
_entity.pdbx_description
1 polymer ?
#
loop_
_entity_poly.entity_id
_entity_poly.type
_entity_poly.pdbx_seq_one_letter_code
_entity_poly.pdbx_strand_id
1 'polypeptide(L)'
;TMFIPFTVAMIPNYLLIAKLNLIDTTWGVIIPQFADAMGIFLLTQTMREIPVSLLDVAALDNIKQTTVMSKIVFPLTRHAITSTGIWFFITSWNEYVWPVLILRTVDNYTLPLAMQTYISSEGGTNFTVAMAISLITMFVPLVLYAIFQKYIIGTFVSAGIK
;
A
#
# COMPACT_ATOMS: atom_id res chain seq x y z
N THR A 1 10.67 -12.48 -6.58
CA THR A 1 10.65 -11.00 -6.41
C THR A 1 10.42 -10.58 -4.97
N MET A 2 9.52 -11.24 -4.21
CA MET A 2 9.21 -10.91 -2.82
C MET A 2 10.43 -10.88 -1.87
N PHE A 3 11.47 -11.68 -2.15
CA PHE A 3 12.70 -11.73 -1.35
C PHE A 3 13.71 -10.61 -1.66
N ILE A 4 13.44 -9.76 -2.65
CA ILE A 4 14.31 -8.62 -2.96
C ILE A 4 13.85 -7.44 -2.08
N PRO A 5 14.67 -6.97 -1.12
CA PRO A 5 14.31 -5.83 -0.28
C PRO A 5 14.15 -4.57 -1.15
N PHE A 6 13.21 -3.70 -0.79
CA PHE A 6 13.01 -2.41 -1.46
C PHE A 6 14.31 -1.60 -1.54
N THR A 7 15.15 -1.66 -0.51
CA THR A 7 16.44 -0.96 -0.46
C THR A 7 17.40 -1.32 -1.60
N VAL A 8 17.34 -2.56 -2.12
CA VAL A 8 18.14 -2.98 -3.29
C VAL A 8 17.59 -2.37 -4.57
N ALA A 9 16.26 -2.30 -4.70
CA ALA A 9 15.61 -1.72 -5.87
C ALA A 9 15.61 -0.17 -5.86
N MET A 10 15.94 0.45 -4.74
CA MET A 10 15.83 1.89 -4.53
C MET A 10 16.71 2.71 -5.49
N ILE A 11 17.98 2.32 -5.69
CA ILE A 11 18.88 3.00 -6.60
C ILE A 11 18.44 2.86 -8.06
N PRO A 12 18.15 1.66 -8.59
CA PRO A 12 17.59 1.50 -9.94
C PRO A 12 16.32 2.30 -10.17
N ASN A 13 15.39 2.29 -9.20
CA ASN A 13 14.14 3.05 -9.29
C ASN A 13 14.41 4.56 -9.33
N TYR A 14 15.33 5.06 -8.49
CA TYR A 14 15.72 6.48 -8.50
C TYR A 14 16.27 6.89 -9.87
N LEU A 15 17.16 6.09 -10.44
CA LEU A 15 17.72 6.38 -11.76
C LEU A 15 16.66 6.38 -12.86
N LEU A 16 15.69 5.47 -12.78
CA LEU A 16 14.56 5.43 -13.71
C LEU A 16 13.70 6.69 -13.60
N ILE A 17 13.30 7.08 -12.37
CA ILE A 17 12.50 8.27 -12.12
C ILE A 17 13.25 9.55 -12.56
N ALA A 18 14.56 9.61 -12.33
CA ALA A 18 15.39 10.72 -12.79
C ALA A 18 15.43 10.81 -14.33
N LYS A 19 15.59 9.68 -15.03
CA LYS A 19 15.53 9.63 -16.50
C LYS A 19 14.19 10.03 -17.08
N LEU A 20 13.10 9.77 -16.35
CA LEU A 20 11.75 10.16 -16.75
C LEU A 20 11.41 11.61 -16.40
N ASN A 21 12.36 12.38 -15.81
CA ASN A 21 12.14 13.74 -15.31
C ASN A 21 10.99 13.85 -14.31
N LEU A 22 10.79 12.84 -13.47
CA LEU A 22 9.75 12.78 -12.44
C LEU A 22 10.27 13.05 -11.03
N ILE A 23 11.52 13.49 -10.88
CA ILE A 23 12.05 13.98 -9.61
C ILE A 23 11.23 15.18 -9.16
N ASP A 24 10.98 15.28 -7.88
CA ASP A 24 10.18 16.33 -7.23
C ASP A 24 8.72 16.39 -7.71
N THR A 25 8.17 15.21 -8.05
CA THR A 25 6.76 15.09 -8.44
C THR A 25 6.07 13.98 -7.67
N THR A 26 4.75 14.10 -7.47
CA THR A 26 3.91 13.06 -6.90
C THR A 26 3.98 11.75 -7.69
N TRP A 27 4.06 11.82 -9.02
CA TRP A 27 4.19 10.64 -9.88
C TRP A 27 5.51 9.90 -9.67
N GLY A 28 6.60 10.61 -9.38
CA GLY A 28 7.88 9.99 -9.04
C GLY A 28 7.81 9.16 -7.77
N VAL A 29 6.94 9.51 -6.84
CA VAL A 29 6.68 8.72 -5.63
C VAL A 29 5.77 7.52 -5.92
N ILE A 30 4.70 7.70 -6.70
CA ILE A 30 3.64 6.72 -6.89
C ILE A 30 4.06 5.58 -7.85
N ILE A 31 4.68 5.90 -8.99
CA ILE A 31 4.93 4.92 -10.08
C ILE A 31 5.69 3.68 -9.61
N PRO A 32 6.81 3.77 -8.87
CA PRO A 32 7.53 2.58 -8.43
C PRO A 32 6.76 1.69 -7.45
N GLN A 33 5.71 2.23 -6.81
CA GLN A 33 4.91 1.53 -5.82
C GLN A 33 3.66 0.85 -6.40
N PHE A 34 3.34 1.05 -7.69
CA PHE A 34 2.19 0.41 -8.32
C PHE A 34 2.27 -1.12 -8.38
N ALA A 35 3.46 -1.67 -8.39
CA ALA A 35 3.70 -3.11 -8.47
C ALA A 35 4.35 -3.62 -7.18
N ASP A 36 3.59 -3.64 -6.09
CA ASP A 36 4.09 -4.18 -4.82
C ASP A 36 4.04 -5.72 -4.84
N ALA A 37 5.21 -6.33 -4.63
CA ALA A 37 5.38 -7.79 -4.67
C ALA A 37 4.62 -8.50 -3.54
N MET A 38 4.52 -7.86 -2.34
CA MET A 38 3.81 -8.44 -1.20
C MET A 38 2.31 -8.48 -1.44
N GLY A 39 1.74 -7.42 -2.03
CA GLY A 39 0.32 -7.40 -2.35
C GLY A 39 -0.06 -8.40 -3.44
N ILE A 40 0.75 -8.49 -4.48
CA ILE A 40 0.54 -9.50 -5.53
C ILE A 40 0.60 -10.90 -4.91
N PHE A 41 1.54 -11.15 -3.99
CA PHE A 41 1.66 -12.43 -3.30
C PHE A 41 0.43 -12.74 -2.44
N LEU A 42 0.01 -11.81 -1.58
CA LEU A 42 -1.14 -11.99 -0.68
C LEU A 42 -2.42 -12.26 -1.47
N LEU A 43 -2.71 -11.46 -2.50
CA LEU A 43 -3.89 -11.66 -3.34
C LEU A 43 -3.81 -12.98 -4.11
N THR A 44 -2.64 -13.36 -4.62
CA THR A 44 -2.45 -14.64 -5.31
C THR A 44 -2.71 -15.82 -4.37
N GLN A 45 -2.19 -15.78 -3.13
CA GLN A 45 -2.43 -16.85 -2.16
C GLN A 45 -3.93 -16.98 -1.84
N THR A 46 -4.61 -15.86 -1.59
CA THR A 46 -6.05 -15.87 -1.34
C THR A 46 -6.85 -16.40 -2.52
N MET A 47 -6.49 -16.04 -3.75
CA MET A 47 -7.18 -16.55 -4.94
C MET A 47 -6.95 -18.06 -5.13
N ARG A 48 -5.81 -18.60 -4.71
CA ARG A 48 -5.52 -20.04 -4.75
C ARG A 48 -6.34 -20.87 -3.76
N GLU A 49 -6.94 -20.25 -2.75
CA GLU A 49 -7.83 -20.91 -1.80
C GLU A 49 -9.23 -21.15 -2.38
N ILE A 50 -9.56 -20.54 -3.52
CA ILE A 50 -10.83 -20.75 -4.21
C ILE A 50 -10.86 -22.19 -4.77
N PRO A 51 -11.90 -23.00 -4.44
CA PRO A 51 -12.03 -24.36 -4.96
C PRO A 51 -12.02 -24.38 -6.50
N VAL A 52 -11.12 -25.21 -7.08
CA VAL A 52 -10.99 -25.32 -8.53
C VAL A 52 -12.30 -25.77 -9.18
N SER A 53 -13.09 -26.60 -8.48
CA SER A 53 -14.41 -27.04 -8.94
C SER A 53 -15.37 -25.91 -9.32
N LEU A 54 -15.30 -24.77 -8.62
CA LEU A 54 -16.11 -23.59 -8.98
C LEU A 54 -15.67 -22.98 -10.31
N LEU A 55 -14.37 -22.98 -10.57
CA LEU A 55 -13.80 -22.46 -11.81
C LEU A 55 -14.05 -23.42 -12.98
N ASP A 56 -14.01 -24.73 -12.73
CA ASP A 56 -14.29 -25.76 -13.74
C ASP A 56 -15.76 -25.70 -14.17
N VAL A 57 -16.71 -25.55 -13.24
CA VAL A 57 -18.14 -25.37 -13.59
C VAL A 57 -18.32 -24.11 -14.43
N ALA A 58 -17.71 -23.00 -14.06
CA ALA A 58 -17.78 -21.77 -14.84
C ALA A 58 -17.17 -21.92 -16.24
N ALA A 59 -16.13 -22.74 -16.39
CA ALA A 59 -15.51 -23.03 -17.67
C ALA A 59 -16.42 -23.95 -18.55
N LEU A 60 -17.08 -24.95 -17.95
CA LEU A 60 -18.05 -25.80 -18.64
C LEU A 60 -19.25 -25.00 -19.16
N ASP A 61 -19.70 -24.01 -18.41
CA ASP A 61 -20.79 -23.11 -18.80
C ASP A 61 -20.34 -22.01 -19.78
N ASN A 62 -19.09 -22.04 -20.26
CA ASN A 62 -18.50 -21.03 -21.15
C ASN A 62 -18.64 -19.59 -20.62
N ILE A 63 -18.57 -19.39 -19.30
CA ILE A 63 -18.65 -18.07 -18.68
C ILE A 63 -17.37 -17.28 -18.99
N LYS A 64 -17.52 -16.02 -19.42
CA LYS A 64 -16.37 -15.15 -19.72
C LYS A 64 -15.52 -14.95 -18.46
N GLN A 65 -14.19 -14.96 -18.58
CA GLN A 65 -13.24 -14.78 -17.48
C GLN A 65 -13.51 -13.48 -16.68
N THR A 66 -13.90 -12.39 -17.35
CA THR A 66 -14.26 -11.13 -16.69
C THR A 66 -15.48 -11.30 -15.76
N THR A 67 -16.44 -12.14 -16.15
CA THR A 67 -17.63 -12.47 -15.35
C THR A 67 -17.25 -13.38 -14.17
N VAL A 68 -16.39 -14.38 -14.39
CA VAL A 68 -15.83 -15.22 -13.32
C VAL A 68 -15.10 -14.34 -12.29
N MET A 69 -14.26 -13.43 -12.76
CA MET A 69 -13.55 -12.51 -11.88
C MET A 69 -14.51 -11.66 -11.04
N SER A 70 -15.49 -11.01 -11.68
CA SER A 70 -16.38 -10.07 -11.01
C SER A 70 -17.46 -10.71 -10.15
N LYS A 71 -17.98 -11.89 -10.54
CA LYS A 71 -19.11 -12.53 -9.86
C LYS A 71 -18.72 -13.69 -8.95
N ILE A 72 -17.54 -14.27 -9.10
CA ILE A 72 -17.07 -15.40 -8.30
C ILE A 72 -15.85 -14.98 -7.49
N VAL A 73 -14.75 -14.59 -8.13
CA VAL A 73 -13.46 -14.35 -7.47
C VAL A 73 -13.55 -13.14 -6.53
N PHE A 74 -13.97 -11.97 -7.02
CA PHE A 74 -14.06 -10.76 -6.20
C PHE A 74 -14.96 -10.92 -4.97
N PRO A 75 -16.19 -11.45 -5.06
CA PRO A 75 -17.04 -11.65 -3.89
C PRO A 75 -16.43 -12.60 -2.85
N LEU A 76 -15.78 -13.68 -3.30
CA LEU A 76 -15.16 -14.66 -2.40
C LEU A 76 -13.92 -14.11 -1.70
N THR A 77 -13.13 -13.28 -2.40
CA THR A 77 -11.88 -12.73 -1.89
C THR A 77 -12.00 -11.31 -1.31
N ARG A 78 -13.21 -10.75 -1.24
CA ARG A 78 -13.46 -9.35 -0.83
C ARG A 78 -12.81 -8.97 0.51
N HIS A 79 -12.85 -9.87 1.49
CA HIS A 79 -12.26 -9.60 2.81
C HIS A 79 -10.74 -9.46 2.71
N ALA A 80 -10.07 -10.36 1.99
CA ALA A 80 -8.63 -10.30 1.77
C ALA A 80 -8.22 -9.07 0.94
N ILE A 81 -8.99 -8.73 -0.11
CA ILE A 81 -8.76 -7.52 -0.91
C ILE A 81 -8.87 -6.28 -0.02
N THR A 82 -9.90 -6.19 0.81
CA THR A 82 -10.10 -5.06 1.71
C THR A 82 -8.96 -4.96 2.74
N SER A 83 -8.60 -6.06 3.38
CA SER A 83 -7.51 -6.09 4.37
C SER A 83 -6.17 -5.73 3.76
N THR A 84 -5.86 -6.27 2.58
CA THR A 84 -4.63 -5.95 1.83
C THR A 84 -4.62 -4.48 1.42
N GLY A 85 -5.75 -3.95 0.94
CA GLY A 85 -5.87 -2.54 0.58
C GLY A 85 -5.66 -1.60 1.76
N ILE A 86 -6.21 -1.92 2.93
CA ILE A 86 -6.00 -1.14 4.15
C ILE A 86 -4.53 -1.20 4.58
N TRP A 87 -3.92 -2.38 4.54
CA TRP A 87 -2.50 -2.55 4.86
C TRP A 87 -1.63 -1.70 3.94
N PHE A 88 -1.87 -1.73 2.63
CA PHE A 88 -1.17 -0.89 1.66
C PHE A 88 -1.37 0.59 1.92
N PHE A 89 -2.60 1.00 2.19
CA PHE A 89 -2.86 2.40 2.50
C PHE A 89 -2.05 2.86 3.72
N ILE A 90 -2.08 2.10 4.82
CA ILE A 90 -1.36 2.44 6.05
C ILE A 90 0.15 2.46 5.81
N THR A 91 0.68 1.48 5.07
CA THR A 91 2.11 1.39 4.75
C THR A 91 2.55 2.57 3.89
N SER A 92 1.80 2.87 2.82
CA SER A 92 2.10 4.01 1.93
C SER A 92 1.89 5.37 2.61
N TRP A 93 0.89 5.47 3.51
CA TRP A 93 0.66 6.69 4.29
C TRP A 93 1.83 7.03 5.20
N ASN A 94 2.46 6.02 5.80
CA ASN A 94 3.61 6.19 6.70
C ASN A 94 4.96 6.15 5.96
N GLU A 95 4.95 5.97 4.63
CA GLU A 95 6.19 5.89 3.86
C GLU A 95 6.95 7.21 3.90
N TYR A 96 8.23 7.11 4.26
CA TYR A 96 9.13 8.25 4.42
C TYR A 96 10.38 8.13 3.53
N VAL A 97 10.93 6.92 3.44
CA VAL A 97 12.27 6.69 2.85
C VAL A 97 12.28 7.04 1.36
N TRP A 98 11.28 6.58 0.60
CA TRP A 98 11.20 6.86 -0.83
C TRP A 98 10.85 8.33 -1.12
N PRO A 99 9.84 8.93 -0.46
CA PRO A 99 9.56 10.37 -0.60
C PRO A 99 10.76 11.29 -0.35
N VAL A 100 11.58 11.02 0.65
CA VAL A 100 12.75 11.87 0.94
C VAL A 100 13.80 11.86 -0.17
N LEU A 101 13.87 10.78 -0.95
CA LEU A 101 14.79 10.69 -2.08
C LEU A 101 14.27 11.42 -3.32
N ILE A 102 12.96 11.44 -3.52
CA ILE A 102 12.32 11.95 -4.72
C ILE A 102 11.91 13.40 -4.58
N LEU A 103 11.30 13.77 -3.45
CA LEU A 103 10.75 15.11 -3.23
C LEU A 103 11.82 16.06 -2.71
N ARG A 104 11.85 17.29 -3.23
CA ARG A 104 12.85 18.31 -2.90
C ARG A 104 12.22 19.61 -2.43
N THR A 105 11.08 20.00 -2.99
CA THR A 105 10.35 21.20 -2.61
C THR A 105 9.35 20.91 -1.50
N VAL A 106 9.27 21.81 -0.53
CA VAL A 106 8.40 21.65 0.66
C VAL A 106 6.93 21.50 0.29
N ASP A 107 6.50 22.16 -0.78
CA ASP A 107 5.10 22.10 -1.26
C ASP A 107 4.70 20.71 -1.76
N ASN A 108 5.67 19.88 -2.12
CA ASN A 108 5.45 18.51 -2.59
C ASN A 108 5.59 17.47 -1.46
N TYR A 109 5.99 17.87 -0.24
CA TYR A 109 6.28 16.92 0.82
C TYR A 109 5.05 16.16 1.29
N THR A 110 5.24 14.86 1.56
CA THR A 110 4.27 14.07 2.32
C THR A 110 4.27 14.49 3.80
N LEU A 111 3.18 14.23 4.53
CA LEU A 111 3.10 14.58 5.96
C LEU A 111 4.24 13.98 6.80
N PRO A 112 4.62 12.69 6.67
CA PRO A 112 5.78 12.13 7.38
C PRO A 112 7.09 12.84 7.04
N LEU A 113 7.29 13.21 5.77
CA LEU A 113 8.49 13.93 5.34
C LEU A 113 8.50 15.37 5.89
N ALA A 114 7.38 16.07 5.81
CA ALA A 114 7.24 17.41 6.36
C ALA A 114 7.50 17.44 7.88
N MET A 115 6.98 16.45 8.62
CA MET A 115 7.23 16.33 10.06
C MET A 115 8.72 16.31 10.38
N GLN A 116 9.50 15.55 9.61
CA GLN A 116 10.94 15.43 9.82
C GLN A 116 11.69 16.76 9.66
N THR A 117 11.26 17.62 8.73
CA THR A 117 11.91 18.93 8.52
C THR A 117 11.75 19.85 9.72
N TYR A 118 10.67 19.71 10.49
CA TYR A 118 10.43 20.50 11.70
C TYR A 118 11.12 19.94 12.97
N ILE A 119 11.64 18.72 12.91
CA ILE A 119 12.35 18.06 14.02
C ILE A 119 13.87 18.15 13.81
N SER A 120 14.35 18.42 12.58
CA SER A 120 15.79 18.45 12.28
C SER A 120 16.48 19.64 12.96
N SER A 121 17.67 19.39 13.49
CA SER A 121 18.46 20.32 14.30
C SER A 121 19.02 21.54 13.54
N GLU A 122 18.96 21.56 12.22
CA GLU A 122 19.54 22.64 11.40
C GLU A 122 18.64 23.87 11.26
N GLY A 123 17.32 23.74 11.46
CA GLY A 123 16.33 24.82 11.29
C GLY A 123 15.70 25.32 12.58
N GLY A 124 16.14 24.82 13.77
CA GLY A 124 15.44 25.06 15.03
C GLY A 124 14.19 24.18 15.17
N THR A 125 14.12 23.42 16.24
CA THR A 125 13.01 22.48 16.45
C THR A 125 11.73 23.22 16.84
N ASN A 126 10.79 23.31 15.91
CA ASN A 126 9.45 23.80 16.25
C ASN A 126 8.56 22.62 16.67
N PHE A 127 8.69 22.23 17.94
CA PHE A 127 7.93 21.10 18.51
C PHE A 127 6.41 21.25 18.37
N THR A 128 5.89 22.47 18.43
CA THR A 128 4.45 22.71 18.31
C THR A 128 3.93 22.31 16.94
N VAL A 129 4.63 22.72 15.88
CA VAL A 129 4.26 22.35 14.51
C VAL A 129 4.47 20.86 14.27
N ALA A 130 5.60 20.30 14.72
CA ALA A 130 5.87 18.87 14.60
C ALA A 130 4.79 18.02 15.29
N MET A 131 4.35 18.39 16.50
CA MET A 131 3.27 17.71 17.21
C MET A 131 1.92 17.83 16.49
N ALA A 132 1.61 19.00 15.93
CA ALA A 132 0.39 19.18 15.13
C ALA A 132 0.37 18.28 13.89
N ILE A 133 1.48 18.22 13.15
CA ILE A 133 1.61 17.32 11.99
C ILE A 133 1.51 15.85 12.42
N SER A 134 2.16 15.47 13.54
CA SER A 134 2.08 14.11 14.09
C SER A 134 0.65 13.69 14.41
N LEU A 135 -0.14 14.58 15.02
CA LEU A 135 -1.56 14.31 15.31
C LEU A 135 -2.37 14.08 14.03
N ILE A 136 -2.17 14.90 13.00
CA ILE A 136 -2.85 14.74 11.72
C ILE A 136 -2.42 13.44 11.04
N THR A 137 -1.13 13.14 11.04
CA THR A 137 -0.58 11.92 10.43
C THR A 137 -1.12 10.66 11.10
N MET A 138 -1.26 10.67 12.44
CA MET A 138 -1.80 9.54 13.20
C MET A 138 -3.33 9.41 13.06
N PHE A 139 -4.04 10.52 12.93
CA PHE A 139 -5.50 10.54 12.90
C PHE A 139 -6.07 9.72 11.73
N VAL A 140 -5.49 9.84 10.53
CA VAL A 140 -5.99 9.17 9.32
C VAL A 140 -5.93 7.63 9.44
N PRO A 141 -4.80 6.99 9.81
CA PRO A 141 -4.75 5.55 10.05
C PRO A 141 -5.67 5.09 11.17
N LEU A 142 -5.83 5.87 12.24
CA LEU A 142 -6.73 5.53 13.36
C LEU A 142 -8.19 5.51 12.92
N VAL A 143 -8.63 6.51 12.16
CA VAL A 143 -10.00 6.55 11.61
C VAL A 143 -10.25 5.37 10.68
N LEU A 144 -9.30 5.09 9.78
CA LEU A 144 -9.37 3.92 8.90
C LEU A 144 -9.47 2.62 9.70
N TYR A 145 -8.61 2.45 10.70
CA TYR A 145 -8.67 1.27 11.56
C TYR A 145 -10.03 1.16 12.27
N ALA A 146 -10.55 2.23 12.86
CA ALA A 146 -11.83 2.22 13.55
C ALA A 146 -13.00 1.81 12.63
N ILE A 147 -12.97 2.24 11.36
CA ILE A 147 -14.01 1.88 10.39
C ILE A 147 -13.88 0.43 9.93
N PHE A 148 -12.66 -0.03 9.67
CA PHE A 148 -12.40 -1.30 8.99
C PHE A 148 -11.91 -2.43 9.91
N GLN A 149 -11.79 -2.22 11.24
CA GLN A 149 -11.28 -3.20 12.21
C GLN A 149 -11.96 -4.58 12.10
N LYS A 150 -13.26 -4.61 11.83
CA LYS A 150 -14.02 -5.87 11.66
C LYS A 150 -13.53 -6.71 10.46
N TYR A 151 -13.07 -6.08 9.40
CA TYR A 151 -12.54 -6.78 8.21
C TYR A 151 -11.12 -7.29 8.47
N ILE A 152 -10.31 -6.52 9.19
CA ILE A 152 -8.95 -6.90 9.57
C ILE A 152 -8.98 -8.11 10.51
N ILE A 153 -9.79 -8.05 11.58
CA ILE A 153 -9.92 -9.13 12.57
C ILE A 153 -10.46 -10.41 11.92
N GLY A 154 -11.46 -10.29 11.05
CA GLY A 154 -12.06 -11.44 10.36
C GLY A 154 -11.05 -12.24 9.51
N THR A 155 -10.07 -11.57 8.91
CA THR A 155 -9.01 -12.24 8.12
C THR A 155 -8.08 -13.06 9.01
N PHE A 156 -7.69 -12.55 10.18
CA PHE A 156 -6.82 -13.28 11.12
C PHE A 156 -7.55 -14.46 11.80
N VAL A 157 -8.83 -14.31 12.13
CA VAL A 157 -9.63 -15.39 12.73
C VAL A 157 -9.79 -16.54 11.73
N SER A 158 -10.04 -16.25 10.45
CA SER A 158 -10.19 -17.29 9.43
C SER A 158 -8.88 -18.03 9.15
N ALA A 159 -7.73 -17.37 9.29
CA ALA A 159 -6.41 -18.00 9.13
C ALA A 159 -5.97 -18.84 10.34
N GLY A 160 -6.52 -18.58 11.53
CA GLY A 160 -6.16 -19.28 12.79
C GLY A 160 -7.03 -20.50 13.14
N ILE A 161 -8.09 -20.79 12.37
CA ILE A 161 -9.01 -21.92 12.60
C ILE A 161 -8.79 -23.02 11.54
N LYS A 162 -7.55 -23.32 11.23
CA LYS A 162 -7.17 -24.52 10.47
C LYS A 162 -6.36 -25.45 11.32
#